data_684ee50fe36de89408d7cd4ef079ba10
#
_entry.id   684ee50fe36de89408d7cd4ef079ba10
#
_cell.length_a   1.000
_cell.length_b   1.000
_cell.length_c   1.000
_cell.angle_alpha   90.00
_cell.angle_beta   90.00
_cell.angle_gamma   90.00
#
_symmetry.space_group_name_H-M   'P 1'
#
loop_
_entity.id
_entity.type
_entity.pdbx_description
1 polymer ?
#
loop_
_entity_poly.entity_id
_entity_poly.type
_entity_poly.pdbx_seq_one_letter_code
_entity_poly.pdbx_strand_id
1 'polypeptide(L)'
;MFLHGSFSQILGNLLFLWVFGRNLENILGHGRFLGFYLMCGVLTGIIQILADPSLTIPLIGANGAIASVLGAYIFKFPKVKIDTVMPLLIIFIPMQIPAIFYTFWWFVQQLFYGIGSLNIPGSVNPLNSINYWAQIAGFIMGITTMRQLQKR
;
A
#
# COMPACT_ATOMS: atom_id res chain seq x y z
N MET A 1 3.03 6.81 -10.76
CA MET A 1 2.70 5.39 -10.51
C MET A 1 3.72 4.42 -11.13
N PHE A 2 4.12 4.59 -12.39
CA PHE A 2 5.04 3.68 -13.09
C PHE A 2 6.53 4.06 -12.94
N LEU A 3 6.83 5.28 -12.52
CA LEU A 3 8.18 5.72 -12.21
C LEU A 3 8.52 5.44 -10.75
N HIS A 4 9.71 4.94 -10.47
CA HIS A 4 10.18 4.60 -9.13
C HIS A 4 11.54 5.25 -8.85
N GLY A 5 11.80 5.57 -7.59
CA GLY A 5 13.04 6.23 -7.19
C GLY A 5 14.23 5.30 -6.99
N SER A 6 13.96 3.97 -6.83
CA SER A 6 15.01 2.97 -6.64
C SER A 6 14.57 1.59 -7.13
N PHE A 7 15.56 0.74 -7.42
CA PHE A 7 15.31 -0.65 -7.79
C PHE A 7 14.62 -1.44 -6.66
N SER A 8 15.00 -1.19 -5.42
CA SER A 8 14.37 -1.83 -4.25
C SER A 8 12.89 -1.46 -4.13
N GLN A 9 12.51 -0.23 -4.47
CA GLN A 9 11.12 0.20 -4.48
C GLN A 9 10.31 -0.52 -5.56
N ILE A 10 10.87 -0.70 -6.76
CA ILE A 10 10.22 -1.48 -7.82
C ILE A 10 10.02 -2.92 -7.36
N LEU A 11 11.08 -3.54 -6.86
CA LEU A 11 11.04 -4.93 -6.41
C LEU A 11 10.02 -5.14 -5.29
N GLY A 12 9.99 -4.24 -4.30
CA GLY A 12 9.01 -4.27 -3.22
C GLY A 12 7.57 -4.16 -3.75
N ASN A 13 7.31 -3.18 -4.60
CA ASN A 13 5.98 -2.97 -5.20
C ASN A 13 5.52 -4.18 -6.03
N LEU A 14 6.40 -4.76 -6.83
CA LEU A 14 6.10 -5.95 -7.62
C LEU A 14 5.84 -7.17 -6.73
N LEU A 15 6.62 -7.34 -5.67
CA LEU A 15 6.43 -8.43 -4.71
C LEU A 15 5.06 -8.33 -4.03
N PHE A 16 4.70 -7.13 -3.53
CA PHE A 16 3.39 -6.90 -2.92
C PHE A 16 2.24 -7.13 -3.91
N LEU A 17 2.40 -6.65 -5.14
CA LEU A 17 1.39 -6.85 -6.17
C LEU A 17 1.25 -8.34 -6.54
N TRP A 18 2.34 -9.07 -6.59
CA TRP A 18 2.34 -10.50 -6.87
C TRP A 18 1.68 -11.30 -5.75
N VAL A 19 2.02 -11.03 -4.49
CA VAL A 19 1.50 -11.77 -3.32
C VAL A 19 0.03 -11.48 -3.08
N PHE A 20 -0.36 -10.21 -3.08
CA PHE A 20 -1.71 -9.78 -2.70
C PHE A 20 -2.62 -9.53 -3.91
N GLY A 21 -2.08 -8.98 -5.00
CA GLY A 21 -2.84 -8.59 -6.17
C GLY A 21 -3.38 -9.79 -6.93
N ARG A 22 -2.59 -10.86 -7.09
CA ARG A 22 -2.99 -12.06 -7.83
C ARG A 22 -4.31 -12.67 -7.32
N ASN A 23 -4.49 -12.74 -6.01
CA ASN A 23 -5.71 -13.31 -5.42
C ASN A 23 -6.93 -12.40 -5.66
N LEU A 24 -6.74 -11.09 -5.64
CA LEU A 24 -7.82 -10.13 -5.94
C LEU A 24 -8.15 -10.13 -7.44
N GLU A 25 -7.15 -10.21 -8.29
CA GLU A 25 -7.31 -10.29 -9.73
C GLU A 25 -8.11 -11.54 -10.14
N ASN A 26 -7.85 -12.69 -9.51
CA ASN A 26 -8.61 -13.92 -9.73
C ASN A 26 -10.11 -13.78 -9.39
N ILE A 27 -10.45 -12.93 -8.40
CA ILE A 27 -11.85 -12.70 -8.01
C ILE A 27 -12.52 -11.64 -8.89
N LEU A 28 -11.82 -10.54 -9.16
CA LEU A 28 -12.37 -9.41 -9.89
C LEU A 28 -12.35 -9.60 -11.41
N GLY A 29 -11.43 -10.44 -11.89
CA GLY A 29 -11.05 -10.54 -13.30
C GLY A 29 -10.05 -9.44 -13.70
N HIS A 30 -9.27 -9.70 -14.75
CA HIS A 30 -8.14 -8.87 -15.17
C HIS A 30 -8.53 -7.40 -15.42
N GLY A 31 -9.60 -7.16 -16.18
CA GLY A 31 -10.01 -5.80 -16.54
C GLY A 31 -10.48 -4.97 -15.35
N ARG A 32 -11.28 -5.56 -14.46
CA ARG A 32 -11.77 -4.86 -13.25
C ARG A 32 -10.65 -4.62 -12.24
N PHE A 33 -9.74 -5.57 -12.09
CA PHE A 33 -8.57 -5.41 -11.23
C PHE A 33 -7.67 -4.29 -11.73
N LEU A 34 -7.38 -4.24 -13.03
CA LEU A 34 -6.59 -3.17 -13.64
C LEU A 34 -7.27 -1.80 -13.45
N GLY A 35 -8.56 -1.71 -13.72
CA GLY A 35 -9.33 -0.49 -13.51
C GLY A 35 -9.32 -0.03 -12.05
N PHE A 36 -9.50 -0.95 -11.11
CA PHE A 36 -9.41 -0.70 -9.67
C PHE A 36 -8.01 -0.16 -9.29
N TYR A 37 -6.96 -0.82 -9.74
CA TYR A 37 -5.57 -0.45 -9.45
C TYR A 37 -5.22 0.94 -9.96
N LEU A 38 -5.55 1.24 -11.23
CA LEU A 38 -5.28 2.53 -11.85
C LEU A 38 -6.09 3.66 -11.21
N MET A 39 -7.38 3.44 -10.99
CA MET A 39 -8.27 4.42 -10.34
C MET A 39 -7.79 4.77 -8.93
N CYS A 40 -7.51 3.77 -8.12
CA CYS A 40 -6.99 3.99 -6.77
C CYS A 40 -5.65 4.71 -6.78
N GLY A 41 -4.75 4.37 -7.72
CA GLY A 41 -3.45 5.02 -7.85
C GLY A 41 -3.56 6.51 -8.21
N VAL A 42 -4.47 6.88 -9.10
CA VAL A 42 -4.72 8.29 -9.45
C VAL A 42 -5.34 9.05 -8.27
N LEU A 43 -6.40 8.49 -7.67
CA LEU A 43 -7.10 9.14 -6.57
C LEU A 43 -6.22 9.33 -5.33
N THR A 44 -5.39 8.35 -5.00
CA THR A 44 -4.45 8.46 -3.87
C THR A 44 -3.38 9.50 -4.11
N GLY A 45 -2.92 9.66 -5.36
CA GLY A 45 -2.02 10.74 -5.75
C GLY A 45 -2.65 12.13 -5.55
N ILE A 46 -3.91 12.29 -5.95
CA ILE A 46 -4.67 13.53 -5.72
C ILE A 46 -4.81 13.83 -4.22
N ILE A 47 -5.17 12.82 -3.41
CA ILE A 47 -5.29 12.98 -1.95
C ILE A 47 -3.97 13.39 -1.32
N GLN A 48 -2.84 12.84 -1.76
CA GLN A 48 -1.52 13.23 -1.29
C GLN A 48 -1.23 14.70 -1.56
N ILE A 49 -1.53 15.19 -2.76
CA ILE A 49 -1.34 16.61 -3.14
C ILE A 49 -2.25 17.51 -2.28
N LEU A 50 -3.48 17.10 -2.02
CA LEU A 50 -4.41 17.86 -1.18
C LEU A 50 -4.00 17.88 0.29
N ALA A 51 -3.42 16.79 0.78
CA ALA A 51 -2.95 16.68 2.16
C ALA A 51 -1.67 17.49 2.42
N ASP A 52 -0.82 17.62 1.41
CA ASP A 52 0.40 18.42 1.48
C ASP A 52 0.61 19.21 0.18
N PRO A 53 -0.06 20.37 0.04
CA PRO A 53 0.07 21.23 -1.14
C PRO A 53 1.47 21.85 -1.31
N SER A 54 2.30 21.81 -0.26
CA SER A 54 3.67 22.35 -0.28
C SER A 54 4.70 21.38 -0.86
N LEU A 55 4.28 20.17 -1.26
CA LEU A 55 5.15 19.18 -1.86
C LEU A 55 5.78 19.70 -3.15
N THR A 56 7.10 19.93 -3.10
CA THR A 56 7.92 20.31 -4.25
C THR A 56 8.56 19.11 -4.95
N ILE A 57 8.45 17.92 -4.35
CA ILE A 57 9.06 16.68 -4.84
C ILE A 57 8.05 15.90 -5.68
N PRO A 58 8.45 15.38 -6.84
CA PRO A 58 7.57 14.55 -7.67
C PRO A 58 7.05 13.32 -6.93
N LEU A 59 5.76 13.06 -7.02
CA LEU A 59 5.13 11.86 -6.50
C LEU A 59 5.48 10.67 -7.41
N ILE A 60 6.34 9.79 -6.95
CA ILE A 60 6.81 8.60 -7.67
C ILE A 60 6.44 7.32 -6.94
N GLY A 61 6.30 6.23 -7.69
CA GLY A 61 5.94 4.92 -7.18
C GLY A 61 4.44 4.63 -7.17
N ALA A 62 4.11 3.36 -6.94
CA ALA A 62 2.75 2.84 -6.94
C ALA A 62 2.17 2.66 -5.52
N ASN A 63 2.77 3.30 -4.52
CA ASN A 63 2.51 3.02 -3.10
C ASN A 63 1.03 3.14 -2.71
N GLY A 64 0.32 4.17 -3.19
CA GLY A 64 -1.11 4.35 -2.93
C GLY A 64 -1.98 3.27 -3.59
N ALA A 65 -1.65 2.88 -4.82
CA ALA A 65 -2.34 1.79 -5.52
C ALA A 65 -2.09 0.43 -4.83
N ILE A 66 -0.85 0.16 -4.41
CA ILE A 66 -0.49 -1.05 -3.65
C ILE A 66 -1.21 -1.07 -2.29
N ALA A 67 -1.27 0.05 -1.61
CA ALA A 67 -2.02 0.18 -0.35
C ALA A 67 -3.50 -0.15 -0.53
N SER A 68 -4.12 0.24 -1.65
CA SER A 68 -5.51 -0.14 -1.94
C SER A 68 -5.67 -1.62 -2.24
N VAL A 69 -4.70 -2.25 -2.89
CA VAL A 69 -4.68 -3.72 -3.04
C VAL A 69 -4.61 -4.41 -1.67
N LEU A 70 -3.75 -3.93 -0.76
CA LEU A 70 -3.67 -4.45 0.61
C LEU A 70 -4.98 -4.29 1.38
N GLY A 71 -5.60 -3.11 1.32
CA GLY A 71 -6.90 -2.85 1.95
C GLY A 71 -8.02 -3.76 1.42
N ALA A 72 -8.10 -3.93 0.11
CA ALA A 72 -9.05 -4.83 -0.52
C ALA A 72 -8.80 -6.29 -0.16
N TYR A 73 -7.52 -6.69 -0.12
CA TYR A 73 -7.11 -8.05 0.25
C TYR A 73 -7.51 -8.41 1.68
N ILE A 74 -7.20 -7.55 2.66
CA ILE A 74 -7.51 -7.84 4.06
C ILE A 74 -9.02 -7.90 4.30
N PHE A 75 -9.79 -7.07 3.60
CA PHE A 75 -11.24 -7.11 3.67
C PHE A 75 -11.81 -8.43 3.13
N LYS A 76 -11.24 -8.94 2.04
CA LYS A 76 -11.72 -10.18 1.40
C LYS A 76 -11.19 -11.44 2.08
N PHE A 77 -9.95 -11.41 2.55
CA PHE A 77 -9.22 -12.56 3.07
C PHE A 77 -8.66 -12.36 4.49
N PRO A 78 -9.48 -11.99 5.48
CA PRO A 78 -8.98 -11.61 6.81
C PRO A 78 -8.31 -12.75 7.57
N LYS A 79 -8.63 -13.99 7.24
CA LYS A 79 -8.13 -15.20 7.95
C LYS A 79 -6.97 -15.89 7.23
N VAL A 80 -6.59 -15.42 6.04
CA VAL A 80 -5.49 -16.06 5.28
C VAL A 80 -4.17 -15.78 5.98
N LYS A 81 -3.36 -16.82 6.09
CA LYS A 81 -1.99 -16.72 6.60
C LYS A 81 -1.04 -16.51 5.44
N ILE A 82 -0.03 -15.68 5.66
CA ILE A 82 1.04 -15.40 4.70
C ILE A 82 2.28 -16.12 5.19
N ASP A 83 2.90 -16.89 4.32
CA ASP A 83 4.20 -17.47 4.58
C ASP A 83 5.25 -16.34 4.58
N THR A 84 5.80 -16.08 5.73
CA THR A 84 6.76 -15.02 5.95
C THR A 84 8.06 -15.63 6.46
N VAL A 85 9.18 -15.10 6.00
CA VAL A 85 10.49 -15.50 6.49
C VAL A 85 11.00 -14.39 7.41
N MET A 86 11.15 -14.70 8.67
CA MET A 86 11.69 -13.77 9.65
C MET A 86 13.22 -13.91 9.70
N PRO A 87 13.98 -12.88 9.28
CA PRO A 87 15.44 -12.92 9.42
C PRO A 87 15.81 -12.65 10.87
N LEU A 88 16.30 -13.66 11.57
CA LEU A 88 16.87 -13.54 12.91
C LEU A 88 18.39 -13.66 12.79
N LEU A 89 19.07 -12.53 12.56
CA LEU A 89 20.52 -12.48 12.27
C LEU A 89 20.90 -13.31 11.02
N ILE A 90 21.29 -14.55 11.20
CA ILE A 90 21.75 -15.47 10.13
C ILE A 90 20.74 -16.59 9.89
N ILE A 91 19.76 -16.77 10.78
CA ILE A 91 18.76 -17.83 10.71
C ILE A 91 17.47 -17.28 10.11
N PHE A 92 16.99 -17.91 9.05
CA PHE A 92 15.72 -17.59 8.41
C PHE A 92 14.64 -18.54 8.92
N ILE A 93 13.75 -18.05 9.77
CA ILE A 93 12.68 -18.85 10.36
C ILE A 93 11.43 -18.67 9.50
N PRO A 94 10.95 -19.71 8.80
CA PRO A 94 9.67 -19.65 8.12
C PRO A 94 8.55 -19.67 9.17
N MET A 95 7.66 -18.67 9.11
CA MET A 95 6.51 -18.58 9.99
C MET A 95 5.27 -18.13 9.22
N GLN A 96 4.12 -18.60 9.68
CA GLN A 96 2.84 -18.21 9.11
C GLN A 96 2.19 -17.12 9.95
N ILE A 97 2.10 -15.93 9.40
CA ILE A 97 1.46 -14.80 10.08
C ILE A 97 0.11 -14.53 9.40
N PRO A 98 -1.00 -14.40 10.14
CA PRO A 98 -2.25 -13.95 9.55
C PRO A 98 -2.08 -12.62 8.85
N ALA A 99 -2.57 -12.51 7.62
CA ALA A 99 -2.44 -11.33 6.77
C ALA A 99 -2.91 -10.05 7.48
N ILE A 100 -3.91 -10.17 8.34
CA ILE A 100 -4.46 -9.04 9.12
C ILE A 100 -3.43 -8.41 10.04
N PHE A 101 -2.61 -9.20 10.75
CA PHE A 101 -1.60 -8.65 11.65
C PHE A 101 -0.50 -7.92 10.90
N TYR A 102 -0.02 -8.51 9.82
CA TYR A 102 0.99 -7.88 8.97
C TYR A 102 0.49 -6.55 8.39
N THR A 103 -0.71 -6.58 7.80
CA THR A 103 -1.28 -5.40 7.13
C THR A 103 -1.69 -4.32 8.13
N PHE A 104 -2.21 -4.71 9.31
CA PHE A 104 -2.53 -3.78 10.39
C PHE A 104 -1.27 -3.09 10.92
N TRP A 105 -0.22 -3.84 11.20
CA TRP A 105 1.06 -3.29 11.64
C TRP A 105 1.65 -2.32 10.63
N TRP A 106 1.63 -2.72 9.35
CA TRP A 106 2.07 -1.85 8.26
C TRP A 106 1.25 -0.55 8.20
N PHE A 107 -0.09 -0.63 8.31
CA PHE A 107 -0.97 0.53 8.30
C PHE A 107 -0.71 1.47 9.48
N VAL A 108 -0.54 0.92 10.68
CA VAL A 108 -0.22 1.69 11.89
C VAL A 108 1.10 2.45 11.70
N GLN A 109 2.13 1.81 11.14
CA GLN A 109 3.39 2.50 10.82
C GLN A 109 3.17 3.68 9.85
N GLN A 110 2.38 3.49 8.79
CA GLN A 110 2.07 4.59 7.86
C GLN A 110 1.38 5.76 8.55
N LEU A 111 0.46 5.47 9.45
CA LEU A 111 -0.25 6.48 10.22
C LEU A 111 0.71 7.29 11.13
N PHE A 112 1.59 6.62 11.87
CA PHE A 112 2.58 7.29 12.71
C PHE A 112 3.54 8.16 11.91
N TYR A 113 4.03 7.68 10.77
CA TYR A 113 4.90 8.47 9.89
C TYR A 113 4.15 9.65 9.25
N GLY A 114 2.90 9.45 8.84
CA GLY A 114 2.05 10.52 8.31
C GLY A 114 1.82 11.63 9.31
N ILE A 115 1.47 11.30 10.56
CA ILE A 115 1.29 12.27 11.65
C ILE A 115 2.62 12.95 12.00
N GLY A 116 3.71 12.18 12.06
CA GLY A 116 5.05 12.72 12.32
C GLY A 116 5.50 13.74 11.28
N SER A 117 5.12 13.57 10.02
CA SER A 117 5.45 14.49 8.93
C SER A 117 4.78 15.87 9.08
N LEU A 118 3.65 15.97 9.81
CA LEU A 118 2.96 17.24 10.07
C LEU A 118 3.64 18.10 11.14
N ASN A 119 4.42 17.51 12.03
CA ASN A 119 4.93 18.17 13.24
C ASN A 119 6.38 18.64 13.15
N ILE A 120 7.08 18.43 12.03
CA ILE A 120 8.48 18.82 11.89
C ILE A 120 8.66 19.72 10.67
N PRO A 121 8.52 21.07 10.83
CA PRO A 121 8.84 22.00 9.76
C PRO A 121 10.33 21.90 9.41
N GLY A 122 10.63 21.62 8.16
CA GLY A 122 12.02 21.60 7.66
C GLY A 122 12.75 20.26 7.69
N SER A 123 12.16 19.18 8.22
CA SER A 123 12.71 17.83 8.06
C SER A 123 12.40 17.27 6.66
N VAL A 124 12.83 17.98 5.64
CA VAL A 124 12.86 17.42 4.28
C VAL A 124 14.01 16.46 4.22
N ASN A 125 13.80 15.28 4.76
CA ASN A 125 14.69 14.17 4.47
C ASN A 125 14.34 13.70 3.05
N PRO A 126 15.21 13.83 2.05
CA PRO A 126 14.92 13.45 0.66
C PRO A 126 14.57 11.96 0.51
N LEU A 127 14.89 11.16 1.53
CA LEU A 127 14.51 9.75 1.64
C LEU A 127 13.04 9.56 2.09
N ASN A 128 12.38 10.62 2.56
CA ASN A 128 11.01 10.59 3.06
C ASN A 128 9.97 11.05 2.02
N SER A 129 10.25 10.97 0.74
CA SER A 129 9.25 11.09 -0.33
C SER A 129 8.25 9.90 -0.35
N ILE A 130 8.07 9.28 0.81
CA ILE A 130 7.07 8.23 0.99
C ILE A 130 5.72 8.94 1.12
N ASN A 131 4.81 8.58 0.23
CA ASN A 131 3.47 9.15 0.14
C ASN A 131 2.57 8.55 1.23
N TYR A 132 2.79 8.90 2.49
CA TYR A 132 2.05 8.33 3.64
C TYR A 132 0.56 8.53 3.51
N TRP A 133 0.12 9.75 3.18
CA TRP A 133 -1.29 10.06 3.03
C TRP A 133 -1.93 9.31 1.86
N ALA A 134 -1.20 9.17 0.75
CA ALA A 134 -1.63 8.33 -0.37
C ALA A 134 -1.80 6.86 0.05
N GLN A 135 -0.93 6.35 0.90
CA GLN A 135 -0.99 4.96 1.38
C GLN A 135 -2.16 4.75 2.34
N ILE A 136 -2.38 5.67 3.28
CA ILE A 136 -3.52 5.62 4.22
C ILE A 136 -4.84 5.69 3.44
N ALA A 137 -4.96 6.67 2.54
CA ALA A 137 -6.14 6.82 1.71
C ALA A 137 -6.37 5.60 0.81
N GLY A 138 -5.32 5.08 0.18
CA GLY A 138 -5.37 3.89 -0.65
C GLY A 138 -5.89 2.68 0.11
N PHE A 139 -5.39 2.45 1.30
CA PHE A 139 -5.83 1.34 2.14
C PHE A 139 -7.33 1.41 2.46
N ILE A 140 -7.81 2.57 2.88
CA ILE A 140 -9.24 2.80 3.17
C ILE A 140 -10.08 2.66 1.90
N MET A 141 -9.62 3.21 0.77
CA MET A 141 -10.29 3.08 -0.52
C MET A 141 -10.38 1.62 -0.98
N GLY A 142 -9.33 0.84 -0.77
CA GLY A 142 -9.33 -0.59 -1.06
C GLY A 142 -10.42 -1.34 -0.32
N ILE A 143 -10.55 -1.12 0.99
CA ILE A 143 -11.59 -1.71 1.84
C ILE A 143 -12.99 -1.29 1.35
N THR A 144 -13.20 -0.01 1.16
CA THR A 144 -14.53 0.54 0.79
C THR A 144 -14.98 0.09 -0.59
N THR A 145 -14.08 0.10 -1.57
CA THR A 145 -14.39 -0.38 -2.93
C THR A 145 -14.73 -1.87 -2.94
N MET A 146 -13.94 -2.68 -2.23
CA MET A 146 -14.19 -4.13 -2.16
C MET A 146 -15.52 -4.43 -1.46
N ARG A 147 -15.85 -3.69 -0.41
CA ARG A 147 -17.15 -3.78 0.27
C ARG A 147 -18.33 -3.47 -0.65
N GLN A 148 -18.19 -2.49 -1.56
CA GLN A 148 -19.24 -2.13 -2.52
C GLN A 148 -19.41 -3.20 -3.61
N LEU A 149 -18.29 -3.77 -4.08
CA LEU A 149 -18.30 -4.82 -5.09
C LEU A 149 -18.91 -6.13 -4.59
N GLN A 150 -18.86 -6.41 -3.29
CA GLN A 150 -19.49 -7.60 -2.69
C GLN A 150 -20.99 -7.47 -2.50
N LYS A 151 -21.54 -6.26 -2.51
CA LYS A 151 -22.98 -6.03 -2.34
C LYS A 151 -23.78 -6.19 -3.64
N ARG A 152 -23.09 -6.33 -4.75
CA ARG A 152 -23.66 -6.58 -6.09
C ARG A 152 -23.50 -8.03 -6.50
#